data_ca7009a099515d98977a46dd05e13eff
#
_entry.id   ca7009a099515d98977a46dd05e13eff
#
_cell.length_a   1.000
_cell.length_b   1.000
_cell.length_c   1.000
_cell.angle_alpha   90.00
_cell.angle_beta   90.00
_cell.angle_gamma   90.00
#
_symmetry.space_group_name_H-M   'P 1'
#
loop_
_entity.id
_entity.type
_entity.pdbx_description
1 polymer ?
#
loop_
_entity_poly.entity_id
_entity_poly.type
_entity_poly.pdbx_seq_one_letter_code
_entity_poly.pdbx_strand_id
1 'polypeptide(L)'
;VIKLWAVGNPGNLAMMYMTALQLQQRLGLGRISNVSIPLFDIHHPDLKPEGHGLHNRLTTNNLQNGYVPLRGLAHAAEQSAPSFISLEGYSQHLANFPPRSDFDYERLFPPLESAEGGSDDELVINIRGSEILTGLHADYVLLPPEFYQYLIELTGKKPVFYGQLDPSPYLQELKERFPQATFIPSRGVAQDFDYLRKSRHIVPSLSTFSWLACWLSEARTIHFPIAGVLNPQQHTLSMLLPLDDPRYRFYEFPLYYSLPVAQYRDYLDPVRTNWAPVTPSTVKARLPSTLQHIDDQILAFSPWDYLHMHPEKDAFYRSYGDVGLYNDFMNDDLLCGRAGFTLDRAYYARLNVGAALAVARGEYTSLEEHYYRVGQYGGLSKRP
;
A
#
# COMPACT_ATOMS: atom_id res chain seq x y z
N VAL A 1 -11.26 21.97 -6.18
CA VAL A 1 -11.52 21.03 -5.07
C VAL A 1 -10.74 19.75 -5.32
N ILE A 2 -10.08 19.23 -4.28
CA ILE A 2 -9.44 17.90 -4.29
C ILE A 2 -10.40 16.94 -3.58
N LYS A 3 -10.98 16.01 -4.33
CA LYS A 3 -11.97 15.06 -3.82
C LYS A 3 -11.35 13.68 -3.68
N LEU A 4 -11.50 13.06 -2.49
CA LEU A 4 -11.02 11.72 -2.24
C LEU A 4 -12.16 10.71 -2.45
N TRP A 5 -11.85 9.57 -3.06
CA TRP A 5 -12.69 8.37 -2.98
C TRP A 5 -12.35 7.62 -1.71
N ALA A 6 -12.86 8.17 -0.60
CA ALA A 6 -12.54 7.72 0.74
C ALA A 6 -13.18 6.37 1.05
N VAL A 7 -12.56 5.29 0.56
CA VAL A 7 -12.96 3.91 0.83
C VAL A 7 -11.82 3.20 1.54
N GLY A 8 -12.11 2.42 2.55
CA GLY A 8 -11.14 1.56 3.21
C GLY A 8 -10.91 1.85 4.69
N ASN A 9 -9.92 1.20 5.25
CA ASN A 9 -9.52 1.28 6.66
C ASN A 9 -8.76 2.58 6.97
N PRO A 10 -8.68 3.01 8.24
CA PRO A 10 -8.03 4.27 8.64
C PRO A 10 -6.63 4.49 8.07
N GLY A 11 -5.82 3.43 7.91
CA GLY A 11 -4.48 3.53 7.31
C GLY A 11 -4.52 4.01 5.86
N ASN A 12 -5.40 3.43 5.03
CA ASN A 12 -5.57 3.84 3.64
C ASN A 12 -6.13 5.26 3.54
N LEU A 13 -7.13 5.59 4.36
CA LEU A 13 -7.72 6.93 4.38
C LEU A 13 -6.70 8.00 4.78
N ALA A 14 -5.83 7.70 5.75
CA ALA A 14 -4.76 8.61 6.16
C ALA A 14 -3.74 8.83 5.03
N MET A 15 -3.35 7.77 4.29
CA MET A 15 -2.45 7.86 3.13
C MET A 15 -3.04 8.73 2.02
N MET A 16 -4.31 8.51 1.67
CA MET A 16 -5.02 9.35 0.70
C MET A 16 -5.08 10.80 1.16
N TYR A 17 -5.35 11.04 2.44
CA TYR A 17 -5.43 12.38 3.00
C TYR A 17 -4.07 13.10 2.98
N MET A 18 -2.99 12.41 3.35
CA MET A 18 -1.63 12.94 3.24
C MET A 18 -1.27 13.31 1.80
N THR A 19 -1.65 12.47 0.84
CA THR A 19 -1.47 12.75 -0.60
C THR A 19 -2.24 13.99 -1.04
N ALA A 20 -3.49 14.14 -0.57
CA ALA A 20 -4.30 15.32 -0.86
C ALA A 20 -3.70 16.60 -0.26
N LEU A 21 -3.15 16.54 0.94
CA LEU A 21 -2.44 17.66 1.58
C LEU A 21 -1.21 18.07 0.77
N GLN A 22 -0.42 17.10 0.30
CA GLN A 22 0.74 17.37 -0.55
C GLN A 22 0.34 18.01 -1.88
N LEU A 23 -0.74 17.54 -2.51
CA LEU A 23 -1.26 18.12 -3.74
C LEU A 23 -1.81 19.53 -3.50
N GLN A 24 -2.54 19.74 -2.40
CA GLN A 24 -3.06 21.04 -1.99
C GLN A 24 -1.93 22.07 -1.81
N GLN A 25 -0.84 21.68 -1.16
CA GLN A 25 0.33 22.52 -0.97
C GLN A 25 0.99 22.88 -2.32
N ARG A 26 1.10 21.93 -3.26
CA ARG A 26 1.66 22.18 -4.59
C ARG A 26 0.84 23.13 -5.43
N LEU A 27 -0.46 23.00 -5.38
CA LEU A 27 -1.39 23.88 -6.11
C LEU A 27 -1.51 25.29 -5.46
N GLY A 28 -1.06 25.45 -4.22
CA GLY A 28 -1.22 26.70 -3.46
C GLY A 28 -2.68 27.07 -3.16
N LEU A 29 -3.62 26.27 -3.59
CA LEU A 29 -5.07 26.51 -3.54
C LEU A 29 -5.81 25.18 -3.38
N GLY A 30 -7.09 25.29 -3.08
CA GLY A 30 -8.01 24.17 -3.09
C GLY A 30 -8.49 23.73 -1.72
N ARG A 31 -9.60 23.03 -1.72
CA ARG A 31 -10.19 22.44 -0.52
C ARG A 31 -10.24 20.92 -0.70
N ILE A 32 -9.86 20.21 0.35
CA ILE A 32 -10.02 18.76 0.42
C ILE A 32 -11.48 18.45 0.72
N SER A 33 -12.01 17.40 0.14
CA SER A 33 -13.41 17.02 0.20
C SER A 33 -13.57 15.50 0.26
N ASN A 34 -14.67 15.06 0.85
CA ASN A 34 -15.11 13.67 0.89
C ASN A 34 -14.15 12.72 1.60
N VAL A 35 -13.70 13.09 2.80
CA VAL A 35 -12.92 12.19 3.66
C VAL A 35 -13.39 12.30 5.11
N SER A 36 -13.51 11.15 5.77
CA SER A 36 -13.77 11.07 7.20
C SER A 36 -12.86 10.01 7.81
N ILE A 37 -12.04 10.42 8.77
CA ILE A 37 -11.15 9.54 9.54
C ILE A 37 -11.43 9.78 11.02
N PRO A 38 -12.47 9.14 11.59
CA PRO A 38 -12.88 9.38 12.97
C PRO A 38 -11.77 9.14 13.99
N LEU A 39 -10.85 8.23 13.69
CA LEU A 39 -9.67 7.93 14.51
C LEU A 39 -8.83 9.18 14.84
N PHE A 40 -8.82 10.18 13.96
CA PHE A 40 -8.01 11.41 14.07
C PHE A 40 -8.84 12.68 14.07
N ASP A 41 -10.14 12.58 14.25
CA ASP A 41 -11.09 13.71 14.19
C ASP A 41 -10.99 14.52 12.87
N ILE A 42 -10.65 13.82 11.78
CA ILE A 42 -10.57 14.43 10.44
C ILE A 42 -11.91 14.22 9.74
N HIS A 43 -12.56 15.33 9.37
CA HIS A 43 -13.81 15.31 8.63
C HIS A 43 -13.89 16.45 7.62
N HIS A 44 -13.96 16.09 6.34
CA HIS A 44 -14.21 17.00 5.24
C HIS A 44 -15.45 16.53 4.47
N PRO A 45 -16.53 17.32 4.44
CA PRO A 45 -17.77 16.93 3.76
C PRO A 45 -17.59 16.76 2.26
N ASP A 46 -18.48 16.04 1.62
CA ASP A 46 -18.52 15.92 0.17
C ASP A 46 -18.98 17.24 -0.48
N LEU A 47 -18.04 17.95 -1.07
CA LEU A 47 -18.31 19.16 -1.83
C LEU A 47 -18.67 18.78 -3.26
N LYS A 48 -19.74 19.38 -3.76
CA LYS A 48 -20.18 19.28 -5.17
C LYS A 48 -19.90 20.62 -5.85
N PRO A 49 -18.77 20.78 -6.54
CA PRO A 49 -18.48 22.01 -7.27
C PRO A 49 -19.48 22.20 -8.41
N GLU A 50 -19.77 23.46 -8.74
CA GLU A 50 -20.61 23.79 -9.89
C GLU A 50 -19.99 23.20 -11.18
N GLY A 51 -20.83 22.67 -12.07
CA GLY A 51 -20.36 22.07 -13.33
C GLY A 51 -19.69 20.70 -13.17
N HIS A 52 -20.03 19.94 -12.16
CA HIS A 52 -19.44 18.63 -11.83
C HIS A 52 -19.82 17.49 -12.81
N GLY A 53 -19.71 17.72 -14.11
CA GLY A 53 -19.74 16.64 -15.10
C GLY A 53 -18.39 15.91 -15.18
N LEU A 54 -18.37 14.73 -15.80
CA LEU A 54 -17.13 13.96 -16.04
C LEU A 54 -16.09 14.76 -16.84
N HIS A 55 -16.53 15.70 -17.67
CA HIS A 55 -15.71 16.57 -18.51
C HIS A 55 -14.91 17.64 -17.73
N ASN A 56 -15.19 17.85 -16.45
CA ASN A 56 -14.48 18.81 -15.60
C ASN A 56 -13.75 18.16 -14.44
N ARG A 57 -13.55 16.84 -14.50
CA ARG A 57 -12.91 16.04 -13.46
C ARG A 57 -11.56 15.51 -13.94
N LEU A 58 -10.47 15.98 -13.35
CA LEU A 58 -9.17 15.33 -13.50
C LEU A 58 -9.08 14.16 -12.51
N THR A 59 -8.70 12.98 -12.99
CA THR A 59 -8.75 11.75 -12.16
C THR A 59 -7.44 10.97 -12.18
N THR A 60 -7.15 10.29 -11.07
CA THR A 60 -6.04 9.34 -10.93
C THR A 60 -6.52 7.89 -10.94
N ASN A 61 -7.66 7.61 -11.54
CA ASN A 61 -8.41 6.35 -11.47
C ASN A 61 -7.56 5.08 -11.67
N ASN A 62 -6.60 5.10 -12.57
CA ASN A 62 -5.79 3.94 -12.89
C ASN A 62 -4.45 3.86 -12.15
N LEU A 63 -4.15 4.82 -11.28
CA LEU A 63 -2.96 4.79 -10.43
C LEU A 63 -3.05 3.78 -9.28
N GLN A 64 -4.17 3.14 -9.13
CA GLN A 64 -4.48 2.08 -8.17
C GLN A 64 -3.51 2.10 -6.98
N ASN A 65 -3.89 2.18 -5.81
CA ASN A 65 -3.16 1.97 -4.55
C ASN A 65 -1.67 2.44 -4.43
N GLY A 66 -1.04 2.99 -5.48
CA GLY A 66 0.40 3.24 -5.50
C GLY A 66 0.83 4.71 -5.63
N TYR A 67 1.88 4.93 -6.42
CA TYR A 67 2.44 6.26 -6.69
C TYR A 67 1.44 7.16 -7.39
N VAL A 68 1.33 8.41 -6.92
CA VAL A 68 0.57 9.48 -7.56
C VAL A 68 1.56 10.51 -8.13
N PRO A 69 1.56 10.78 -9.43
CA PRO A 69 2.47 11.76 -10.05
C PRO A 69 2.01 13.19 -9.71
N LEU A 70 2.31 13.64 -8.50
CA LEU A 70 1.80 14.90 -7.95
C LEU A 70 2.24 16.15 -8.71
N ARG A 71 3.47 16.14 -9.27
CA ARG A 71 3.97 17.23 -10.10
C ARG A 71 3.20 17.29 -11.43
N GLY A 72 3.08 16.14 -12.09
CA GLY A 72 2.34 16.02 -13.34
C GLY A 72 0.87 16.35 -13.17
N LEU A 73 0.25 15.85 -12.09
CA LEU A 73 -1.15 16.11 -11.77
C LEU A 73 -1.42 17.59 -11.48
N ALA A 74 -0.51 18.26 -10.75
CA ALA A 74 -0.62 19.70 -10.52
C ALA A 74 -0.50 20.48 -11.83
N HIS A 75 0.48 20.15 -12.67
CA HIS A 75 0.65 20.74 -13.99
C HIS A 75 -0.59 20.54 -14.88
N ALA A 76 -1.12 19.32 -14.98
CA ALA A 76 -2.33 19.02 -15.73
C ALA A 76 -3.53 19.85 -15.23
N ALA A 77 -3.65 20.04 -13.91
CA ALA A 77 -4.69 20.87 -13.31
C ALA A 77 -4.51 22.36 -13.66
N GLU A 78 -3.29 22.87 -13.67
CA GLU A 78 -3.00 24.26 -14.08
C GLU A 78 -3.31 24.51 -15.55
N GLN A 79 -2.97 23.56 -16.42
CA GLN A 79 -3.20 23.68 -17.86
C GLN A 79 -4.66 23.52 -18.27
N SER A 80 -5.40 22.60 -17.64
CA SER A 80 -6.76 22.26 -18.04
C SER A 80 -7.87 22.85 -17.17
N ALA A 81 -7.51 23.50 -16.04
CA ALA A 81 -8.41 24.17 -15.10
C ALA A 81 -9.65 23.34 -14.70
N PRO A 82 -9.51 22.11 -14.21
CA PRO A 82 -10.64 21.26 -13.86
C PRO A 82 -11.42 21.82 -12.68
N SER A 83 -12.74 21.55 -12.63
CA SER A 83 -13.57 21.93 -11.47
C SER A 83 -13.14 21.19 -10.20
N PHE A 84 -12.65 19.96 -10.35
CA PHE A 84 -12.08 19.20 -9.25
C PHE A 84 -11.08 18.13 -9.71
N ILE A 85 -10.20 17.74 -8.79
CA ILE A 85 -9.27 16.64 -8.94
C ILE A 85 -9.79 15.50 -8.07
N SER A 86 -9.98 14.32 -8.67
CA SER A 86 -10.41 13.11 -7.98
C SER A 86 -9.20 12.23 -7.70
N LEU A 87 -8.83 12.08 -6.42
CA LEU A 87 -7.83 11.12 -6.00
C LEU A 87 -8.52 9.78 -5.73
N GLU A 88 -8.19 8.79 -6.53
CA GLU A 88 -8.70 7.43 -6.46
C GLU A 88 -7.57 6.45 -6.14
N GLY A 89 -7.90 5.30 -5.54
CA GLY A 89 -6.89 4.38 -5.02
C GLY A 89 -6.33 4.82 -3.67
N TYR A 90 -5.42 4.02 -3.09
CA TYR A 90 -4.97 4.19 -1.70
C TYR A 90 -3.68 4.99 -1.53
N SER A 91 -3.07 5.46 -2.61
CA SER A 91 -1.86 6.30 -2.58
C SER A 91 -0.70 5.70 -1.74
N GLN A 92 -0.50 4.40 -1.77
CA GLN A 92 0.44 3.64 -0.94
C GLN A 92 1.90 3.81 -1.40
N HIS A 93 2.38 5.07 -1.40
CA HIS A 93 3.74 5.39 -1.78
C HIS A 93 4.29 6.57 -0.96
N LEU A 94 5.48 6.42 -0.36
CA LEU A 94 6.06 7.45 0.52
C LEU A 94 6.26 8.80 -0.18
N ALA A 95 6.57 8.82 -1.48
CA ALA A 95 6.72 10.07 -2.23
C ALA A 95 5.43 10.88 -2.38
N ASN A 96 4.28 10.28 -2.08
CA ASN A 96 2.99 10.96 -2.10
C ASN A 96 2.74 11.79 -0.83
N PHE A 97 3.51 11.57 0.24
CA PHE A 97 3.25 12.17 1.55
C PHE A 97 4.16 13.39 1.77
N PRO A 98 3.70 14.41 2.49
CA PRO A 98 4.57 15.51 2.89
C PRO A 98 5.81 14.98 3.62
N PRO A 99 7.01 15.57 3.38
CA PRO A 99 8.21 15.20 4.13
C PRO A 99 8.01 15.36 5.64
N ARG A 100 8.51 14.43 6.44
CA ARG A 100 8.39 14.50 7.91
C ARG A 100 9.09 15.73 8.51
N SER A 101 10.10 16.25 7.84
CA SER A 101 10.78 17.50 8.23
C SER A 101 9.92 18.75 8.12
N ASP A 102 8.96 18.73 7.19
CA ASP A 102 8.22 19.92 6.76
C ASP A 102 6.77 19.90 7.24
N PHE A 103 6.37 18.84 7.94
CA PHE A 103 4.98 18.62 8.30
C PHE A 103 4.80 18.08 9.72
N ASP A 104 3.91 18.75 10.48
CA ASP A 104 3.59 18.36 11.85
C ASP A 104 2.57 17.18 11.86
N TYR A 105 3.11 15.96 11.81
CA TYR A 105 2.30 14.76 11.84
C TYR A 105 1.67 14.45 13.19
N GLU A 106 2.22 14.96 14.29
CA GLU A 106 1.62 14.79 15.63
C GLU A 106 0.34 15.62 15.77
N ARG A 107 0.36 16.82 15.21
CA ARG A 107 -0.83 17.67 15.15
C ARG A 107 -1.90 17.08 14.23
N LEU A 108 -1.51 16.47 13.09
CA LEU A 108 -2.44 15.90 12.13
C LEU A 108 -3.06 14.59 12.64
N PHE A 109 -2.26 13.76 13.27
CA PHE A 109 -2.63 12.46 13.80
C PHE A 109 -2.27 12.38 15.28
N PRO A 110 -3.01 13.09 16.16
CA PRO A 110 -2.67 13.14 17.58
C PRO A 110 -2.77 11.75 18.22
N PRO A 111 -1.86 11.42 19.17
CA PRO A 111 -1.97 10.21 19.97
C PRO A 111 -3.14 10.33 20.97
N LEU A 112 -3.75 9.20 21.33
CA LEU A 112 -4.69 9.16 22.44
C LEU A 112 -3.93 9.32 23.78
N GLU A 113 -4.46 10.14 24.69
CA GLU A 113 -3.78 10.45 25.95
C GLU A 113 -3.64 9.24 26.89
N SER A 114 -4.59 8.32 26.84
CA SER A 114 -4.73 7.21 27.81
C SER A 114 -4.18 5.86 27.37
N ALA A 115 -3.63 5.73 26.15
CA ALA A 115 -3.15 4.45 25.68
C ALA A 115 -1.74 4.15 26.18
N GLU A 116 -1.52 2.92 26.69
CA GLU A 116 -0.22 2.35 26.99
C GLU A 116 0.31 1.60 25.78
N GLY A 117 1.62 1.57 25.57
CA GLY A 117 2.30 0.75 24.57
C GLY A 117 3.11 -0.36 25.21
N GLY A 118 3.65 -1.26 24.41
CA GLY A 118 4.60 -2.25 24.87
C GLY A 118 5.88 -1.61 25.44
N SER A 119 6.37 -2.15 26.54
CA SER A 119 7.55 -1.68 27.26
C SER A 119 8.87 -1.94 26.51
N ASP A 120 9.97 -1.44 27.07
CA ASP A 120 11.32 -1.71 26.52
C ASP A 120 11.72 -3.18 26.56
N ASP A 121 11.13 -3.99 27.48
CA ASP A 121 11.42 -5.41 27.61
C ASP A 121 10.56 -6.29 26.70
N GLU A 122 9.62 -5.70 26.00
CA GLU A 122 8.64 -6.40 25.16
C GLU A 122 8.92 -6.22 23.67
N LEU A 123 8.69 -7.28 22.90
CA LEU A 123 8.58 -7.26 21.45
C LEU A 123 7.11 -7.42 21.07
N VAL A 124 6.48 -6.32 20.66
CA VAL A 124 5.08 -6.32 20.24
C VAL A 124 4.97 -6.78 18.79
N ILE A 125 4.36 -7.93 18.62
CA ILE A 125 4.15 -8.60 17.32
C ILE A 125 2.67 -8.40 16.94
N ASN A 126 2.43 -7.55 15.97
CA ASN A 126 1.06 -7.29 15.53
C ASN A 126 0.56 -8.39 14.60
N ILE A 127 -0.54 -9.01 14.96
CA ILE A 127 -1.21 -10.05 14.17
C ILE A 127 -2.47 -9.48 13.51
N ARG A 128 -2.57 -9.72 12.22
CA ARG A 128 -3.78 -9.51 11.44
C ARG A 128 -4.16 -10.84 10.81
N GLY A 129 -5.21 -11.46 11.31
CA GLY A 129 -5.57 -12.84 10.94
C GLY A 129 -6.90 -12.97 10.22
N SER A 130 -7.94 -12.27 10.69
CA SER A 130 -9.34 -12.54 10.31
C SER A 130 -9.58 -12.59 8.80
N GLU A 131 -9.37 -11.50 8.10
CA GLU A 131 -9.60 -11.42 6.65
C GLU A 131 -8.47 -12.03 5.80
N ILE A 132 -7.24 -12.10 6.33
CA ILE A 132 -6.13 -12.75 5.62
C ILE A 132 -6.40 -14.24 5.48
N LEU A 133 -6.92 -14.85 6.53
CA LEU A 133 -7.26 -16.28 6.55
C LEU A 133 -8.42 -16.65 5.60
N THR A 134 -9.16 -15.68 5.08
CA THR A 134 -10.18 -15.93 4.06
C THR A 134 -9.58 -16.10 2.65
N GLY A 135 -8.33 -15.68 2.44
CA GLY A 135 -7.69 -15.65 1.12
C GLY A 135 -8.35 -14.66 0.15
N LEU A 136 -9.12 -13.69 0.65
CA LEU A 136 -9.84 -12.72 -0.19
C LEU A 136 -8.90 -11.82 -0.98
N HIS A 137 -7.80 -11.43 -0.36
CA HIS A 137 -6.77 -10.60 -0.95
C HIS A 137 -5.44 -11.36 -0.97
N ALA A 138 -5.02 -11.82 -2.13
CA ALA A 138 -3.86 -12.68 -2.29
C ALA A 138 -2.55 -12.05 -1.74
N ASP A 139 -2.42 -10.72 -1.77
CA ASP A 139 -1.23 -10.01 -1.32
C ASP A 139 -1.17 -9.78 0.21
N TYR A 140 -2.24 -10.06 0.93
CA TYR A 140 -2.22 -10.01 2.40
C TYR A 140 -1.84 -11.40 2.91
N VAL A 141 -0.57 -11.60 3.22
CA VAL A 141 -0.02 -12.88 3.64
C VAL A 141 0.24 -12.92 5.14
N LEU A 142 0.26 -14.12 5.72
CA LEU A 142 0.74 -14.35 7.09
C LEU A 142 2.26 -14.45 7.08
N LEU A 143 2.88 -14.05 8.18
CA LEU A 143 4.30 -14.28 8.42
C LEU A 143 4.51 -15.60 9.16
N PRO A 144 5.54 -16.38 8.81
CA PRO A 144 5.76 -17.67 9.45
C PRO A 144 6.16 -17.52 10.92
N PRO A 145 5.70 -18.42 11.82
CA PRO A 145 6.09 -18.40 13.24
C PRO A 145 7.60 -18.49 13.46
N GLU A 146 8.35 -19.09 12.54
CA GLU A 146 9.82 -19.17 12.56
C GLU A 146 10.45 -17.78 12.49
N PHE A 147 9.86 -16.85 11.77
CA PHE A 147 10.31 -15.45 11.72
C PHE A 147 10.17 -14.77 13.08
N TYR A 148 9.07 -14.97 13.76
CA TYR A 148 8.88 -14.42 15.10
C TYR A 148 9.83 -15.04 16.11
N GLN A 149 10.04 -16.35 16.04
CA GLN A 149 11.02 -17.05 16.87
C GLN A 149 12.42 -16.46 16.71
N TYR A 150 12.87 -16.28 15.48
CA TYR A 150 14.16 -15.64 15.21
C TYR A 150 14.26 -14.24 15.82
N LEU A 151 13.22 -13.42 15.71
CA LEU A 151 13.23 -12.06 16.28
C LEU A 151 13.22 -12.06 17.82
N ILE A 152 12.50 -12.98 18.43
CA ILE A 152 12.48 -13.16 19.87
C ILE A 152 13.87 -13.56 20.37
N GLU A 153 14.51 -14.52 19.72
CA GLU A 153 15.87 -14.96 20.05
C GLU A 153 16.90 -13.85 19.80
N LEU A 154 16.81 -13.13 18.67
CA LEU A 154 17.69 -12.01 18.32
C LEU A 154 17.62 -10.87 19.33
N THR A 155 16.42 -10.54 19.80
CA THR A 155 16.20 -9.38 20.69
C THR A 155 16.27 -9.73 22.17
N GLY A 156 16.07 -10.99 22.54
CA GLY A 156 15.94 -11.43 23.92
C GLY A 156 14.73 -10.86 24.66
N LYS A 157 13.76 -10.31 23.93
CA LYS A 157 12.59 -9.63 24.50
C LYS A 157 11.42 -10.57 24.72
N LYS A 158 10.54 -10.21 25.65
CA LYS A 158 9.30 -10.93 25.91
C LYS A 158 8.31 -10.74 24.75
N PRO A 159 7.85 -11.80 24.08
CA PRO A 159 6.91 -11.67 22.99
C PRO A 159 5.51 -11.32 23.48
N VAL A 160 4.90 -10.30 22.83
CA VAL A 160 3.52 -9.92 23.00
C VAL A 160 2.83 -9.97 21.63
N PHE A 161 2.01 -10.98 21.41
CA PHE A 161 1.17 -11.08 20.22
C PHE A 161 -0.08 -10.25 20.43
N TYR A 162 -0.29 -9.27 19.56
CA TYR A 162 -1.33 -8.26 19.69
C TYR A 162 -2.18 -8.13 18.42
N GLY A 163 -3.49 -8.02 18.57
CA GLY A 163 -4.39 -7.68 17.46
C GLY A 163 -5.47 -8.72 17.18
N GLN A 164 -5.65 -9.08 15.91
CA GLN A 164 -6.68 -10.03 15.49
C GLN A 164 -6.26 -11.47 15.81
N LEU A 165 -6.64 -11.93 16.98
CA LEU A 165 -6.32 -13.24 17.52
C LEU A 165 -7.55 -14.17 17.54
N ASP A 166 -8.32 -14.15 16.46
CA ASP A 166 -9.49 -15.03 16.29
C ASP A 166 -9.07 -16.50 16.21
N PRO A 167 -9.87 -17.44 16.74
CA PRO A 167 -9.57 -18.85 16.70
C PRO A 167 -9.29 -19.34 15.28
N SER A 168 -8.09 -19.86 15.06
CA SER A 168 -7.65 -20.37 13.76
C SER A 168 -6.51 -21.35 13.93
N PRO A 169 -6.23 -22.21 12.93
CA PRO A 169 -5.07 -23.10 12.97
C PRO A 169 -3.73 -22.35 13.10
N TYR A 170 -3.65 -21.16 12.51
CA TYR A 170 -2.46 -20.30 12.63
C TYR A 170 -2.27 -19.76 14.05
N LEU A 171 -3.33 -19.27 14.69
CA LEU A 171 -3.26 -18.83 16.09
C LEU A 171 -2.92 -20.00 17.04
N GLN A 172 -3.47 -21.17 16.77
CA GLN A 172 -3.13 -22.36 17.54
C GLN A 172 -1.64 -22.69 17.43
N GLU A 173 -1.07 -22.67 16.21
CA GLU A 173 0.36 -22.87 15.99
C GLU A 173 1.22 -21.85 16.74
N LEU A 174 0.82 -20.56 16.75
CA LEU A 174 1.51 -19.52 17.53
C LEU A 174 1.49 -19.82 19.03
N LYS A 175 0.34 -20.21 19.60
CA LYS A 175 0.22 -20.53 21.03
C LYS A 175 1.01 -21.76 21.43
N GLU A 176 1.04 -22.79 20.59
CA GLU A 176 1.83 -23.99 20.82
C GLU A 176 3.34 -23.72 20.79
N ARG A 177 3.78 -22.87 19.86
CA ARG A 177 5.18 -22.52 19.69
C ARG A 177 5.69 -21.53 20.74
N PHE A 178 4.84 -20.60 21.19
CA PHE A 178 5.19 -19.55 22.14
C PHE A 178 4.36 -19.61 23.41
N PRO A 179 4.45 -20.70 24.21
CA PRO A 179 3.59 -20.89 25.39
C PRO A 179 3.85 -19.86 26.51
N GLN A 180 4.99 -19.16 26.47
CA GLN A 180 5.34 -18.11 27.43
C GLN A 180 4.98 -16.69 26.93
N ALA A 181 4.45 -16.56 25.73
CA ALA A 181 4.08 -15.26 25.17
C ALA A 181 2.78 -14.74 25.78
N THR A 182 2.66 -13.43 25.82
CA THR A 182 1.40 -12.75 26.12
C THR A 182 0.58 -12.61 24.82
N PHE A 183 -0.70 -12.96 24.86
CA PHE A 183 -1.64 -12.81 23.73
C PHE A 183 -2.71 -11.81 24.12
N ILE A 184 -2.72 -10.64 23.47
CA ILE A 184 -3.66 -9.56 23.75
C ILE A 184 -4.55 -9.37 22.51
N PRO A 185 -5.82 -9.73 22.58
CA PRO A 185 -6.76 -9.55 21.47
C PRO A 185 -7.00 -8.06 21.20
N SER A 186 -7.47 -7.76 19.99
CA SER A 186 -7.90 -6.42 19.59
C SER A 186 -8.88 -5.81 20.59
N ARG A 187 -8.65 -4.54 20.92
CA ARG A 187 -9.49 -3.74 21.82
C ARG A 187 -10.26 -2.65 21.09
N GLY A 188 -10.20 -2.66 19.77
CA GLY A 188 -10.82 -1.68 18.91
C GLY A 188 -9.82 -0.77 18.21
N VAL A 189 -10.23 -0.18 17.08
CA VAL A 189 -9.37 0.53 16.13
C VAL A 189 -8.48 1.59 16.79
N ALA A 190 -9.04 2.44 17.65
CA ALA A 190 -8.30 3.53 18.29
C ALA A 190 -7.28 3.01 19.29
N GLN A 191 -7.67 2.08 20.16
CA GLN A 191 -6.79 1.50 21.18
C GLN A 191 -5.68 0.67 20.55
N ASP A 192 -5.99 -0.09 19.50
CA ASP A 192 -5.01 -0.91 18.78
C ASP A 192 -3.97 -0.04 18.06
N PHE A 193 -4.43 1.05 17.44
CA PHE A 193 -3.54 1.99 16.76
C PHE A 193 -2.54 2.62 17.73
N ASP A 194 -3.04 3.13 18.85
CA ASP A 194 -2.21 3.83 19.82
C ASP A 194 -1.31 2.88 20.60
N TYR A 195 -1.77 1.67 20.92
CA TYR A 195 -0.92 0.66 21.54
C TYR A 195 0.31 0.35 20.69
N LEU A 196 0.10 0.12 19.38
CA LEU A 196 1.21 -0.08 18.46
C LEU A 196 2.09 1.17 18.36
N ARG A 197 1.49 2.35 18.19
CA ARG A 197 2.22 3.62 18.04
C ARG A 197 3.11 3.94 19.25
N LYS A 198 2.67 3.60 20.46
CA LYS A 198 3.40 3.84 21.71
C LYS A 198 4.36 2.72 22.09
N SER A 199 4.34 1.59 21.39
CA SER A 199 5.23 0.46 21.68
C SER A 199 6.67 0.77 21.28
N ARG A 200 7.64 0.25 22.07
CA ARG A 200 9.07 0.54 21.89
C ARG A 200 9.75 -0.36 20.86
N HIS A 201 9.33 -1.60 20.75
CA HIS A 201 9.87 -2.57 19.78
C HIS A 201 8.70 -3.28 19.09
N ILE A 202 8.63 -3.17 17.76
CA ILE A 202 7.44 -3.55 17.00
C ILE A 202 7.80 -4.46 15.84
N VAL A 203 6.99 -5.48 15.62
CA VAL A 203 6.88 -6.22 14.36
C VAL A 203 5.49 -5.95 13.79
N PRO A 204 5.36 -5.13 12.74
CA PRO A 204 4.06 -4.84 12.15
C PRO A 204 3.50 -6.06 11.41
N SER A 205 2.17 -6.17 11.36
CA SER A 205 1.51 -7.01 10.37
C SER A 205 1.61 -6.38 8.99
N LEU A 206 1.35 -7.16 7.93
CA LEU A 206 1.34 -6.70 6.55
C LEU A 206 0.06 -5.91 6.24
N SER A 207 -0.08 -4.75 6.86
CA SER A 207 -1.24 -3.89 6.71
C SER A 207 -0.88 -2.41 6.75
N THR A 208 -1.64 -1.60 6.02
CA THR A 208 -1.50 -0.13 6.04
C THR A 208 -1.81 0.49 7.40
N PHE A 209 -2.65 -0.17 8.20
CA PHE A 209 -2.96 0.24 9.56
C PHE A 209 -1.75 0.14 10.49
N SER A 210 -1.12 -1.03 10.58
CA SER A 210 0.08 -1.22 11.41
C SER A 210 1.29 -0.50 10.82
N TRP A 211 1.37 -0.38 9.48
CA TRP A 211 2.37 0.45 8.83
C TRP A 211 2.30 1.90 9.32
N LEU A 212 1.09 2.50 9.28
CA LEU A 212 0.89 3.89 9.71
C LEU A 212 1.20 4.07 11.19
N ALA A 213 0.75 3.14 12.05
CA ALA A 213 1.06 3.17 13.47
C ALA A 213 2.58 3.14 13.72
N CYS A 214 3.32 2.26 13.04
CA CYS A 214 4.78 2.19 13.11
C CYS A 214 5.45 3.46 12.56
N TRP A 215 4.99 3.97 11.44
CA TRP A 215 5.55 5.16 10.81
C TRP A 215 5.39 6.41 11.69
N LEU A 216 4.26 6.54 12.38
CA LEU A 216 3.98 7.62 13.33
C LEU A 216 4.55 7.36 14.74
N SER A 217 5.09 6.17 15.03
CA SER A 217 5.55 5.79 16.37
C SER A 217 6.85 6.46 16.79
N GLU A 218 7.11 6.43 18.10
CA GLU A 218 8.39 6.70 18.72
C GLU A 218 9.18 5.41 19.03
N ALA A 219 8.88 4.32 18.31
CA ALA A 219 9.55 3.04 18.54
C ALA A 219 11.06 3.17 18.38
N ARG A 220 11.81 2.45 19.21
CA ARG A 220 13.27 2.35 19.11
C ARG A 220 13.69 1.42 17.99
N THR A 221 12.90 0.37 17.76
CA THR A 221 13.18 -0.61 16.70
C THR A 221 11.88 -1.11 16.09
N ILE A 222 11.85 -1.15 14.77
CA ILE A 222 10.74 -1.69 13.98
C ILE A 222 11.33 -2.79 13.09
N HIS A 223 10.99 -4.05 13.38
CA HIS A 223 11.39 -5.20 12.59
C HIS A 223 10.40 -5.38 11.45
N PHE A 224 10.75 -4.89 10.27
CA PHE A 224 9.82 -4.68 9.17
C PHE A 224 9.94 -5.78 8.10
N PRO A 225 8.90 -6.62 7.92
CA PRO A 225 8.87 -7.63 6.86
C PRO A 225 8.55 -7.00 5.50
N ILE A 226 9.41 -7.24 4.52
CA ILE A 226 9.17 -6.91 3.11
C ILE A 226 8.50 -8.14 2.48
N ALA A 227 7.17 -8.18 2.52
CA ALA A 227 6.38 -9.30 2.04
C ALA A 227 4.98 -8.81 1.59
N GLY A 228 4.33 -9.56 0.74
CA GLY A 228 2.96 -9.32 0.30
C GLY A 228 2.72 -7.88 -0.17
N VAL A 229 1.69 -7.24 0.36
CA VAL A 229 1.30 -5.85 0.03
C VAL A 229 2.39 -4.81 0.31
N LEU A 230 3.34 -5.12 1.19
CA LEU A 230 4.47 -4.24 1.52
C LEU A 230 5.76 -4.58 0.75
N ASN A 231 5.69 -5.49 -0.23
CA ASN A 231 6.83 -5.82 -1.09
C ASN A 231 6.72 -5.07 -2.42
N PRO A 232 7.63 -4.09 -2.71
CA PRO A 232 7.60 -3.32 -3.96
C PRO A 232 7.79 -4.16 -5.22
N GLN A 233 8.35 -5.36 -5.12
CA GLN A 233 8.46 -6.28 -6.26
C GLN A 233 7.12 -6.96 -6.55
N GLN A 234 6.26 -7.09 -5.57
CA GLN A 234 4.90 -7.63 -5.71
C GLN A 234 3.92 -6.54 -6.13
N HIS A 235 4.11 -5.31 -5.64
CA HIS A 235 3.33 -4.11 -5.94
C HIS A 235 4.23 -3.00 -6.49
N THR A 236 4.47 -2.97 -7.78
CA THR A 236 5.48 -2.11 -8.42
C THR A 236 5.23 -0.62 -8.31
N LEU A 237 3.99 -0.16 -8.13
CA LEU A 237 3.68 1.25 -7.91
C LEU A 237 3.59 1.61 -6.43
N SER A 238 3.57 0.63 -5.53
CA SER A 238 3.51 0.85 -4.08
C SER A 238 4.90 0.82 -3.48
N MET A 239 5.19 1.77 -2.60
CA MET A 239 6.47 1.86 -1.92
C MET A 239 6.28 2.48 -0.53
N LEU A 240 6.15 1.62 0.46
CA LEU A 240 5.94 2.00 1.86
C LEU A 240 7.12 1.63 2.77
N LEU A 241 8.35 1.51 2.21
CA LEU A 241 9.55 1.19 2.96
C LEU A 241 10.27 2.47 3.38
N PRO A 242 10.31 2.85 4.67
CA PRO A 242 11.03 4.02 5.15
C PRO A 242 12.54 3.73 5.25
N LEU A 243 13.21 3.63 4.08
CA LEU A 243 14.60 3.16 3.98
C LEU A 243 15.62 4.11 4.61
N ASP A 244 15.26 5.36 4.84
CA ASP A 244 16.12 6.37 5.45
C ASP A 244 15.87 6.55 6.97
N ASP A 245 14.90 5.80 7.53
CA ASP A 245 14.59 5.84 8.96
C ASP A 245 15.42 4.78 9.72
N PRO A 246 16.35 5.19 10.61
CA PRO A 246 17.26 4.29 11.28
C PRO A 246 16.61 3.34 12.28
N ARG A 247 15.33 3.55 12.61
CA ARG A 247 14.56 2.66 13.49
C ARG A 247 14.23 1.33 12.84
N TYR A 248 14.17 1.28 11.49
CA TYR A 248 13.74 0.12 10.74
C TYR A 248 14.85 -0.90 10.52
N ARG A 249 14.50 -2.18 10.71
CA ARG A 249 15.29 -3.37 10.37
C ARG A 249 14.47 -4.18 9.39
N PHE A 250 14.97 -4.30 8.15
CA PHE A 250 14.23 -4.93 7.06
C PHE A 250 14.57 -6.41 6.92
N TYR A 251 13.52 -7.20 6.61
CA TYR A 251 13.61 -8.63 6.36
C TYR A 251 12.85 -8.94 5.08
N GLU A 252 13.57 -9.40 4.06
CA GLU A 252 13.00 -9.68 2.74
C GLU A 252 12.53 -11.13 2.67
N PHE A 253 11.29 -11.30 2.25
CA PHE A 253 10.68 -12.58 1.94
C PHE A 253 10.62 -12.79 0.44
N PRO A 254 10.61 -14.05 -0.04
CA PRO A 254 10.28 -14.33 -1.45
C PRO A 254 8.85 -13.85 -1.75
N LEU A 255 8.50 -13.75 -3.02
CA LEU A 255 7.12 -13.45 -3.41
C LEU A 255 6.23 -14.65 -3.07
N TYR A 256 5.16 -14.43 -2.34
CA TYR A 256 4.16 -15.45 -2.04
C TYR A 256 2.79 -14.81 -1.81
N TYR A 257 1.75 -15.62 -1.96
CA TYR A 257 0.38 -15.13 -2.00
C TYR A 257 -0.49 -15.97 -1.06
N SER A 258 -1.40 -15.33 -0.35
CA SER A 258 -2.30 -16.02 0.57
C SER A 258 -3.35 -16.87 -0.17
N LEU A 259 -3.72 -17.95 0.48
CA LEU A 259 -4.77 -18.87 0.07
C LEU A 259 -5.80 -18.99 1.20
N PRO A 260 -7.00 -19.56 0.95
CA PRO A 260 -7.96 -19.83 2.01
C PRO A 260 -7.36 -20.61 3.18
N VAL A 261 -7.90 -20.40 4.39
CA VAL A 261 -7.37 -20.93 5.66
C VAL A 261 -7.07 -22.43 5.66
N ALA A 262 -7.84 -23.20 4.95
CA ALA A 262 -7.59 -24.65 4.80
C ALA A 262 -6.23 -24.98 4.17
N GLN A 263 -5.66 -24.03 3.44
CA GLN A 263 -4.40 -24.15 2.69
C GLN A 263 -3.30 -23.23 3.25
N TYR A 264 -3.45 -22.68 4.47
CA TYR A 264 -2.48 -21.70 4.97
C TYR A 264 -1.06 -22.27 5.08
N ARG A 265 -0.91 -23.56 5.33
CA ARG A 265 0.39 -24.25 5.34
C ARG A 265 1.00 -24.36 3.95
N ASP A 266 0.20 -24.58 2.94
CA ASP A 266 0.67 -24.77 1.57
C ASP A 266 1.45 -23.55 1.06
N TYR A 267 0.96 -22.32 1.39
CA TYR A 267 1.67 -21.10 1.00
C TYR A 267 2.71 -20.63 2.02
N LEU A 268 2.57 -21.02 3.30
CA LEU A 268 3.46 -20.58 4.36
C LEU A 268 4.71 -21.48 4.48
N ASP A 269 4.56 -22.79 4.32
CA ASP A 269 5.67 -23.75 4.46
C ASP A 269 6.87 -23.44 3.54
N PRO A 270 6.70 -23.03 2.27
CA PRO A 270 7.83 -22.64 1.42
C PRO A 270 8.63 -21.43 1.92
N VAL A 271 8.03 -20.58 2.73
CA VAL A 271 8.64 -19.32 3.19
C VAL A 271 9.06 -19.34 4.66
N ARG A 272 8.83 -20.45 5.39
CA ARG A 272 9.12 -20.56 6.83
C ARG A 272 10.55 -20.19 7.21
N THR A 273 11.51 -20.55 6.37
CA THR A 273 12.94 -20.27 6.58
C THR A 273 13.58 -19.54 5.39
N ASN A 274 12.79 -19.20 4.39
CA ASN A 274 13.27 -18.58 3.14
C ASN A 274 13.05 -17.07 3.15
N TRP A 275 13.66 -16.41 4.13
CA TRP A 275 13.71 -14.95 4.26
C TRP A 275 15.08 -14.55 4.80
N ALA A 276 15.47 -13.28 4.61
CA ALA A 276 16.77 -12.80 5.07
C ALA A 276 16.72 -11.34 5.53
N PRO A 277 17.54 -10.97 6.55
CA PRO A 277 17.77 -9.56 6.84
C PRO A 277 18.44 -8.88 5.65
N VAL A 278 17.98 -7.67 5.30
CA VAL A 278 18.49 -6.87 4.18
C VAL A 278 18.79 -5.45 4.61
N THR A 279 19.80 -4.85 4.00
CA THR A 279 20.13 -3.44 4.26
C THR A 279 19.28 -2.50 3.41
N PRO A 280 19.00 -1.25 3.89
CA PRO A 280 18.33 -0.25 3.08
C PRO A 280 18.99 -0.01 1.71
N SER A 281 20.33 -0.03 1.64
CA SER A 281 21.07 0.13 0.39
C SER A 281 20.83 -1.01 -0.60
N THR A 282 20.75 -2.25 -0.12
CA THR A 282 20.42 -3.42 -0.94
C THR A 282 18.99 -3.29 -1.52
N VAL A 283 18.03 -2.86 -0.69
CA VAL A 283 16.67 -2.65 -1.15
C VAL A 283 16.62 -1.52 -2.18
N LYS A 284 17.23 -0.36 -1.89
CA LYS A 284 17.28 0.79 -2.83
C LYS A 284 17.83 0.41 -4.21
N ALA A 285 18.87 -0.41 -4.27
CA ALA A 285 19.49 -0.83 -5.53
C ALA A 285 18.55 -1.67 -6.43
N ARG A 286 17.51 -2.25 -5.87
CA ARG A 286 16.53 -3.11 -6.57
C ARG A 286 15.22 -2.40 -6.90
N LEU A 287 15.01 -1.20 -6.35
CA LEU A 287 13.78 -0.44 -6.61
C LEU A 287 13.77 0.07 -8.06
N PRO A 288 12.63 0.01 -8.74
CA PRO A 288 12.53 0.58 -10.07
C PRO A 288 12.71 2.11 -10.03
N SER A 289 13.62 2.62 -10.87
CA SER A 289 13.90 4.07 -11.02
C SER A 289 12.81 4.84 -11.79
N THR A 290 11.71 4.17 -12.13
CA THR A 290 10.77 4.60 -13.19
C THR A 290 9.73 5.62 -12.78
N LEU A 291 9.54 5.90 -11.49
CA LEU A 291 8.39 6.70 -11.04
C LEU A 291 8.53 8.20 -11.37
N GLN A 292 9.74 8.76 -11.27
CA GLN A 292 9.96 10.15 -11.64
C GLN A 292 9.70 10.41 -13.14
N HIS A 293 9.92 9.40 -13.96
CA HIS A 293 9.66 9.45 -15.39
C HIS A 293 8.15 9.63 -15.72
N ILE A 294 7.26 9.13 -14.85
CA ILE A 294 5.80 9.32 -15.01
C ILE A 294 5.45 10.81 -14.90
N ASP A 295 5.94 11.50 -13.90
CA ASP A 295 5.75 12.96 -13.77
C ASP A 295 6.30 13.71 -14.99
N ASP A 296 7.51 13.37 -15.43
CA ASP A 296 8.18 14.04 -16.55
C ASP A 296 7.42 13.84 -17.86
N GLN A 297 6.79 12.69 -18.08
CA GLN A 297 5.94 12.46 -19.25
C GLN A 297 4.66 13.30 -19.21
N ILE A 298 4.03 13.46 -18.03
CA ILE A 298 2.84 14.32 -17.89
C ILE A 298 3.22 15.79 -18.09
N LEU A 299 4.37 16.22 -17.57
CA LEU A 299 4.88 17.58 -17.76
C LEU A 299 5.18 17.91 -19.24
N ALA A 300 5.60 16.91 -20.01
CA ALA A 300 5.88 17.04 -21.44
C ALA A 300 4.63 16.83 -22.32
N PHE A 301 3.50 16.44 -21.75
CA PHE A 301 2.29 16.16 -22.53
C PHE A 301 1.70 17.42 -23.14
N SER A 302 1.41 17.38 -24.43
CA SER A 302 0.72 18.42 -25.18
C SER A 302 -0.62 17.89 -25.70
N PRO A 303 -1.77 18.41 -25.23
CA PRO A 303 -3.08 18.02 -25.76
C PRO A 303 -3.19 18.19 -27.28
N TRP A 304 -2.58 19.24 -27.79
CA TRP A 304 -2.59 19.52 -29.25
C TRP A 304 -1.83 18.47 -30.05
N ASP A 305 -0.59 18.14 -29.66
CA ASP A 305 0.21 17.13 -30.36
C ASP A 305 -0.43 15.74 -30.22
N TYR A 306 -1.05 15.46 -29.06
CA TYR A 306 -1.77 14.22 -28.82
C TYR A 306 -2.96 14.06 -29.77
N LEU A 307 -3.78 15.10 -29.97
CA LEU A 307 -4.87 15.07 -30.94
C LEU A 307 -4.37 14.93 -32.37
N HIS A 308 -3.24 15.55 -32.70
CA HIS A 308 -2.66 15.42 -34.02
C HIS A 308 -2.20 13.98 -34.32
N MET A 309 -1.67 13.31 -33.31
CA MET A 309 -1.28 11.88 -33.41
C MET A 309 -2.48 10.93 -33.33
N HIS A 310 -3.57 11.35 -32.69
CA HIS A 310 -4.79 10.57 -32.43
C HIS A 310 -6.04 11.28 -32.92
N PRO A 311 -6.20 11.51 -34.27
CA PRO A 311 -7.33 12.26 -34.82
C PRO A 311 -8.68 11.61 -34.54
N GLU A 312 -8.72 10.30 -34.27
CA GLU A 312 -9.90 9.56 -33.82
C GLU A 312 -10.47 10.07 -32.49
N LYS A 313 -9.68 10.78 -31.70
CA LYS A 313 -10.07 11.34 -30.40
C LYS A 313 -10.67 12.75 -30.50
N ASP A 314 -10.81 13.34 -31.71
CA ASP A 314 -11.36 14.69 -31.89
C ASP A 314 -12.80 14.82 -31.36
N ALA A 315 -13.64 13.81 -31.55
CA ALA A 315 -15.00 13.79 -31.02
C ALA A 315 -15.02 13.73 -29.47
N PHE A 316 -14.07 12.99 -28.86
CA PHE A 316 -13.89 12.94 -27.43
C PHE A 316 -13.42 14.29 -26.89
N TYR A 317 -12.44 14.92 -27.53
CA TYR A 317 -11.95 16.26 -27.17
C TYR A 317 -13.06 17.31 -27.18
N ARG A 318 -13.90 17.34 -28.21
CA ARG A 318 -15.04 18.27 -28.28
C ARG A 318 -16.01 18.12 -27.11
N SER A 319 -16.08 16.92 -26.51
CA SER A 319 -16.97 16.63 -25.38
C SER A 319 -16.32 16.90 -24.03
N TYR A 320 -15.02 16.66 -23.90
CA TYR A 320 -14.32 16.62 -22.61
C TYR A 320 -13.15 17.61 -22.47
N GLY A 321 -12.77 18.30 -23.58
CA GLY A 321 -11.70 19.29 -23.57
C GLY A 321 -10.34 18.75 -23.13
N ASP A 322 -9.45 19.66 -22.73
CA ASP A 322 -8.10 19.32 -22.28
C ASP A 322 -8.13 18.42 -21.04
N VAL A 323 -9.07 18.59 -20.13
CA VAL A 323 -9.24 17.71 -18.95
C VAL A 323 -9.43 16.26 -19.38
N GLY A 324 -10.27 16.04 -20.41
CA GLY A 324 -10.49 14.69 -20.95
C GLY A 324 -9.23 14.09 -21.56
N LEU A 325 -8.45 14.89 -22.31
CA LEU A 325 -7.19 14.40 -22.92
C LEU A 325 -6.12 14.08 -21.87
N TYR A 326 -5.98 14.90 -20.84
CA TYR A 326 -5.09 14.57 -19.71
C TYR A 326 -5.52 13.29 -19.00
N ASN A 327 -6.82 13.10 -18.77
CA ASN A 327 -7.33 11.85 -18.20
C ASN A 327 -7.04 10.64 -19.08
N ASP A 328 -7.29 10.75 -20.37
CA ASP A 328 -7.06 9.69 -21.35
C ASP A 328 -5.57 9.33 -21.40
N PHE A 329 -4.70 10.33 -21.53
CA PHE A 329 -3.24 10.13 -21.51
C PHE A 329 -2.74 9.50 -20.20
N MET A 330 -3.13 10.04 -19.05
CA MET A 330 -2.65 9.54 -17.75
C MET A 330 -3.18 8.15 -17.44
N ASN A 331 -4.44 7.87 -17.77
CA ASN A 331 -5.07 6.64 -17.33
C ASN A 331 -4.97 5.50 -18.35
N ASP A 332 -4.96 5.80 -19.65
CA ASP A 332 -4.90 4.78 -20.69
C ASP A 332 -3.50 4.61 -21.27
N ASP A 333 -2.87 5.68 -21.74
CA ASP A 333 -1.59 5.57 -22.43
C ASP A 333 -0.40 5.45 -21.48
N LEU A 334 -0.34 6.28 -20.44
CA LEU A 334 0.80 6.35 -19.55
C LEU A 334 0.82 5.18 -18.55
N LEU A 335 -0.31 4.90 -17.93
CA LEU A 335 -0.38 3.97 -16.80
C LEU A 335 -0.88 2.58 -17.19
N CYS A 336 -1.82 2.47 -18.10
CA CYS A 336 -2.34 1.19 -18.57
C CYS A 336 -1.56 0.62 -19.76
N GLY A 337 -1.21 1.46 -20.72
CA GLY A 337 -0.55 1.01 -21.95
C GLY A 337 0.93 0.76 -21.79
N ARG A 338 1.66 1.68 -21.17
CA ARG A 338 3.13 1.65 -21.10
C ARG A 338 3.71 1.01 -19.85
N ALA A 339 2.99 0.98 -18.75
CA ALA A 339 3.44 0.27 -17.55
C ALA A 339 3.42 -1.26 -17.72
N GLY A 340 2.98 -1.77 -18.85
CA GLY A 340 3.01 -3.19 -19.19
C GLY A 340 2.16 -4.07 -18.28
N PHE A 341 1.23 -3.49 -17.50
CA PHE A 341 0.37 -4.24 -16.59
C PHE A 341 -0.68 -5.01 -17.35
N THR A 342 -0.24 -6.07 -17.98
CA THR A 342 -1.14 -7.02 -18.61
C THR A 342 -1.62 -8.10 -17.64
N LEU A 343 -1.04 -8.18 -16.44
CA LEU A 343 -1.35 -9.20 -15.44
C LEU A 343 -1.84 -8.57 -14.14
N ASP A 344 -3.11 -8.80 -13.77
CA ASP A 344 -3.58 -8.58 -12.39
C ASP A 344 -3.05 -9.72 -11.52
N ARG A 345 -2.00 -9.43 -10.74
CA ARG A 345 -1.29 -10.43 -9.94
C ARG A 345 -2.16 -11.07 -8.89
N ALA A 346 -2.95 -10.27 -8.17
CA ALA A 346 -3.81 -10.76 -7.11
C ALA A 346 -4.92 -11.65 -7.67
N TYR A 347 -5.53 -11.23 -8.78
CA TYR A 347 -6.51 -12.01 -9.50
C TYR A 347 -5.90 -13.32 -10.02
N TYR A 348 -4.74 -13.22 -10.68
CA TYR A 348 -4.07 -14.37 -11.26
C TYR A 348 -3.64 -15.41 -10.21
N ALA A 349 -3.05 -14.96 -9.10
CA ALA A 349 -2.65 -15.82 -7.99
C ALA A 349 -3.85 -16.54 -7.37
N ARG A 350 -4.95 -15.81 -7.16
CA ARG A 350 -6.18 -16.37 -6.57
C ARG A 350 -6.80 -17.46 -7.45
N LEU A 351 -6.82 -17.25 -8.77
CA LEU A 351 -7.38 -18.24 -9.70
C LEU A 351 -6.41 -19.37 -10.03
N ASN A 352 -5.12 -19.12 -9.94
CA ASN A 352 -4.08 -20.05 -10.33
C ASN A 352 -3.17 -20.35 -9.14
N VAL A 353 -3.73 -21.03 -8.15
CA VAL A 353 -3.04 -21.40 -6.90
C VAL A 353 -1.70 -22.10 -7.15
N GLY A 354 -1.64 -22.98 -8.16
CA GLY A 354 -0.40 -23.63 -8.58
C GLY A 354 0.70 -22.66 -9.00
N ALA A 355 0.33 -21.56 -9.68
CA ALA A 355 1.27 -20.50 -10.06
C ALA A 355 1.82 -19.77 -8.84
N ALA A 356 0.94 -19.43 -7.88
CA ALA A 356 1.34 -18.77 -6.66
C ALA A 356 2.31 -19.65 -5.84
N LEU A 357 2.04 -20.93 -5.73
CA LEU A 357 2.90 -21.89 -5.04
C LEU A 357 4.24 -22.11 -5.75
N ALA A 358 4.25 -22.15 -7.08
CA ALA A 358 5.47 -22.28 -7.87
C ALA A 358 6.40 -21.06 -7.68
N VAL A 359 5.84 -19.84 -7.63
CA VAL A 359 6.60 -18.63 -7.30
C VAL A 359 7.14 -18.69 -5.86
N ALA A 360 6.32 -19.08 -4.88
CA ALA A 360 6.75 -19.22 -3.48
C ALA A 360 7.87 -20.24 -3.28
N ARG A 361 7.91 -21.29 -4.12
CA ARG A 361 8.97 -22.32 -4.12
C ARG A 361 10.22 -21.92 -4.92
N GLY A 362 10.20 -20.75 -5.57
CA GLY A 362 11.31 -20.28 -6.40
C GLY A 362 11.43 -20.97 -7.77
N GLU A 363 10.39 -21.71 -8.19
CA GLU A 363 10.33 -22.33 -9.53
C GLU A 363 10.22 -21.26 -10.63
N TYR A 364 9.61 -20.12 -10.30
CA TYR A 364 9.52 -18.90 -11.10
C TYR A 364 9.85 -17.69 -10.25
N THR A 365 10.44 -16.67 -10.87
CA THR A 365 10.83 -15.44 -10.17
C THR A 365 9.64 -14.50 -9.92
N SER A 366 8.56 -14.64 -10.69
CA SER A 366 7.35 -13.82 -10.57
C SER A 366 6.13 -14.50 -11.22
N LEU A 367 4.94 -13.98 -10.92
CA LEU A 367 3.70 -14.43 -11.58
C LEU A 367 3.69 -14.08 -13.07
N GLU A 368 4.34 -13.00 -13.46
CA GLU A 368 4.52 -12.64 -14.86
C GLU A 368 5.34 -13.69 -15.61
N GLU A 369 6.45 -14.12 -15.02
CA GLU A 369 7.27 -15.18 -15.62
C GLU A 369 6.48 -16.46 -15.78
N HIS A 370 5.73 -16.87 -14.73
CA HIS A 370 4.85 -18.03 -14.83
C HIS A 370 3.80 -17.85 -15.92
N TYR A 371 3.14 -16.67 -15.96
CA TYR A 371 2.13 -16.41 -16.99
C TYR A 371 2.70 -16.49 -18.40
N TYR A 372 3.83 -15.83 -18.68
CA TYR A 372 4.43 -15.83 -20.02
C TYR A 372 5.01 -17.16 -20.44
N ARG A 373 5.50 -17.98 -19.50
CA ARG A 373 6.04 -19.31 -19.82
C ARG A 373 4.98 -20.41 -19.89
N VAL A 374 3.93 -20.31 -19.10
CA VAL A 374 2.94 -21.38 -18.93
C VAL A 374 1.51 -20.87 -19.13
N GLY A 375 1.13 -19.82 -18.39
CA GLY A 375 -0.26 -19.39 -18.27
C GLY A 375 -0.89 -18.96 -19.60
N GLN A 376 -0.17 -18.20 -20.42
CA GLN A 376 -0.66 -17.75 -21.72
C GLN A 376 -0.95 -18.91 -22.70
N TYR A 377 -0.19 -19.98 -22.63
CA TYR A 377 -0.38 -21.19 -23.46
C TYR A 377 -1.45 -22.12 -22.88
N GLY A 378 -1.66 -22.05 -21.57
CA GLY A 378 -2.71 -22.80 -20.86
C GLY A 378 -4.08 -22.13 -20.85
N GLY A 379 -4.24 -20.99 -21.52
CA GLY A 379 -5.52 -20.25 -21.57
C GLY A 379 -5.89 -19.57 -20.24
N LEU A 380 -4.92 -19.33 -19.34
CA LEU A 380 -5.18 -18.68 -18.06
C LEU A 380 -5.47 -17.19 -18.24
N SER A 381 -6.50 -16.69 -17.55
CA SER A 381 -6.89 -15.28 -17.64
C SER A 381 -5.91 -14.38 -16.91
N LYS A 382 -5.55 -13.25 -17.51
CA LYS A 382 -4.65 -12.22 -16.95
C LYS A 382 -5.35 -11.30 -15.93
N ARG A 383 -6.62 -11.11 -16.08
CA ARG A 383 -7.47 -10.16 -15.35
C ARG A 383 -8.93 -10.60 -15.44
N PRO A 384 -9.81 -10.06 -14.57
CA PRO A 384 -11.25 -10.33 -14.59
C PRO A 384 -11.91 -10.09 -15.93
#